data_02a77f9f776cc0116b26f46af77f2413
#
_entry.id   02a77f9f776cc0116b26f46af77f2413
#
_cell.length_a   1.000
_cell.length_b   1.000
_cell.length_c   1.000
_cell.angle_alpha   90.00
_cell.angle_beta   90.00
_cell.angle_gamma   90.00
#
_symmetry.space_group_name_H-M   'P 1'
#
loop_
_entity.id
_entity.type
_entity.pdbx_description
1 polymer ?
#
loop_
_entity_poly.entity_id
_entity_poly.type
_entity_poly.pdbx_seq_one_letter_code
_entity_poly.pdbx_strand_id
1 'polypeptide(L)'
;MGYMCCTEKLIRKMPGRIVGMTSDNRGQRAFVLTLQAREQHIRRQKATSNICSNQSLMALFVTIYMSLMGKEGLREAAQLSYAGAHYLCDRLLASGHFTLVYQQPFFNEFVVRYDGDLDALLQKLEANGIFGGVKIADDQLMIAVTEKRTKEEIDKLISLL
;
A
#
# COMPACT_ATOMS: atom_id res chain seq x y z
N MET A 1 2.06 4.18 4.10
CA MET A 1 1.08 5.23 4.49
C MET A 1 0.02 5.31 3.41
N GLY A 2 -1.25 5.39 3.81
CA GLY A 2 -2.34 5.70 2.90
C GLY A 2 -2.66 7.20 2.89
N TYR A 3 -3.16 7.69 1.78
CA TYR A 3 -3.72 9.04 1.66
C TYR A 3 -4.99 8.99 0.82
N MET A 4 -5.87 9.97 1.01
CA MET A 4 -7.13 10.04 0.29
C MET A 4 -7.31 11.43 -0.30
N CYS A 5 -7.65 11.47 -1.58
CA CYS A 5 -8.01 12.69 -2.29
C CYS A 5 -9.48 12.63 -2.74
N CYS A 6 -10.12 13.78 -2.86
CA CYS A 6 -11.45 13.87 -3.41
C CYS A 6 -11.61 15.15 -4.26
N THR A 7 -12.62 15.15 -5.14
CA THR A 7 -13.03 16.37 -5.83
C THR A 7 -13.74 17.32 -4.88
N GLU A 8 -13.80 18.62 -5.22
CA GLU A 8 -14.47 19.64 -4.41
C GLU A 8 -15.94 19.28 -4.09
N LYS A 9 -16.65 18.66 -5.01
CA LYS A 9 -18.04 18.19 -4.82
C LYS A 9 -18.19 17.19 -3.67
N LEU A 10 -17.15 16.42 -3.36
CA LEU A 10 -17.14 15.37 -2.35
C LEU A 10 -16.49 15.78 -1.03
N ILE A 11 -15.87 16.96 -0.96
CA ILE A 11 -15.09 17.40 0.21
C ILE A 11 -15.91 17.34 1.52
N ARG A 12 -17.22 17.64 1.47
CA ARG A 12 -18.09 17.55 2.65
C ARG A 12 -18.42 16.12 3.09
N LYS A 13 -18.16 15.13 2.25
CA LYS A 13 -18.34 13.69 2.54
C LYS A 13 -17.04 13.04 3.01
N MET A 14 -15.93 13.72 2.87
CA MET A 14 -14.62 13.20 3.26
C MET A 14 -14.53 13.08 4.78
N PRO A 15 -14.12 11.94 5.35
CA PRO A 15 -13.96 11.78 6.79
C PRO A 15 -12.71 12.51 7.31
N GLY A 16 -12.64 12.69 8.64
CA GLY A 16 -11.48 13.27 9.31
C GLY A 16 -11.47 14.80 9.27
N ARG A 17 -10.43 15.37 9.85
CA ARG A 17 -10.22 16.82 9.95
C ARG A 17 -9.56 17.33 8.68
N ILE A 18 -10.03 18.48 8.19
CA ILE A 18 -9.42 19.19 7.07
C ILE A 18 -8.83 20.49 7.57
N VAL A 19 -7.56 20.69 7.32
CA VAL A 19 -6.82 21.91 7.67
C VAL A 19 -6.69 22.76 6.41
N GLY A 20 -7.20 23.99 6.49
CA GLY A 20 -7.03 25.01 5.47
C GLY A 20 -5.79 25.87 5.72
N MET A 21 -5.12 26.29 4.68
CA MET A 21 -4.05 27.29 4.75
C MET A 21 -4.66 28.69 4.58
N THR A 22 -4.25 29.61 5.41
CA THR A 22 -4.66 31.03 5.40
C THR A 22 -3.51 31.93 5.78
N SER A 23 -3.76 33.23 5.94
CA SER A 23 -2.80 34.18 6.51
C SER A 23 -3.33 34.74 7.83
N ASP A 24 -2.44 34.96 8.79
CA ASP A 24 -2.77 35.65 10.04
C ASP A 24 -2.92 37.16 9.83
N ASN A 25 -3.19 37.89 10.92
CA ASN A 25 -3.34 39.35 10.89
C ASN A 25 -2.02 40.11 10.58
N ARG A 26 -0.89 39.43 10.52
CA ARG A 26 0.42 39.95 10.10
C ARG A 26 0.80 39.54 8.69
N GLY A 27 -0.10 38.87 7.97
CA GLY A 27 0.16 38.35 6.63
C GLY A 27 1.04 37.10 6.58
N GLN A 28 1.32 36.48 7.74
CA GLN A 28 2.12 35.24 7.79
C GLN A 28 1.24 34.02 7.56
N ARG A 29 1.83 32.98 6.94
CA ARG A 29 1.14 31.70 6.70
C ARG A 29 0.64 31.09 8.01
N ALA A 30 -0.63 30.81 8.07
CA ALA A 30 -1.30 30.18 9.19
C ALA A 30 -2.18 29.01 8.73
N PHE A 31 -2.58 28.16 9.67
CA PHE A 31 -3.44 27.00 9.40
C PHE A 31 -4.66 27.04 10.31
N VAL A 32 -5.80 26.63 9.78
CA VAL A 32 -7.08 26.63 10.50
C VAL A 32 -7.84 25.35 10.23
N LEU A 33 -8.49 24.83 11.27
CA LEU A 33 -9.40 23.69 11.12
C LEU A 33 -10.69 24.13 10.40
N THR A 34 -11.06 23.39 9.37
CA THR A 34 -12.25 23.63 8.56
C THR A 34 -13.23 22.45 8.65
N LEU A 35 -14.50 22.69 8.31
CA LEU A 35 -15.55 21.67 8.20
C LEU A 35 -15.73 20.80 9.47
N GLN A 36 -15.53 21.35 10.64
CA GLN A 36 -15.56 20.62 11.93
C GLN A 36 -16.97 20.06 12.27
N ALA A 37 -18.04 20.69 11.81
CA ALA A 37 -19.43 20.34 12.17
C ALA A 37 -19.91 18.96 11.73
N ARG A 38 -19.08 18.15 11.07
CA ARG A 38 -19.39 16.79 10.59
C ARG A 38 -18.85 15.67 11.49
N GLU A 39 -18.11 16.00 12.54
CA GLU A 39 -17.47 15.04 13.44
C GLU A 39 -18.45 14.42 14.44
N GLN A 40 -18.12 13.22 14.95
CA GLN A 40 -18.99 12.42 15.80
C GLN A 40 -19.36 13.13 17.11
N HIS A 41 -18.45 13.85 17.74
CA HIS A 41 -18.71 14.58 18.99
C HIS A 41 -19.73 15.71 18.82
N ILE A 42 -19.96 16.19 17.58
CA ILE A 42 -20.98 17.18 17.24
C ILE A 42 -22.24 16.50 16.67
N ARG A 43 -22.09 15.65 15.67
CA ARG A 43 -23.18 15.04 14.92
C ARG A 43 -23.66 13.69 15.45
N ARG A 44 -22.97 13.10 16.39
CA ARG A 44 -23.30 11.81 17.00
C ARG A 44 -23.51 10.74 15.92
N GLN A 45 -24.72 10.14 15.86
CA GLN A 45 -25.06 9.09 14.88
C GLN A 45 -25.09 9.56 13.42
N LYS A 46 -25.23 10.87 13.19
CA LYS A 46 -25.25 11.47 11.84
C LYS A 46 -23.86 11.89 11.35
N ALA A 47 -22.79 11.54 12.07
CA ALA A 47 -21.43 11.86 11.67
C ALA A 47 -21.02 11.09 10.41
N THR A 48 -20.16 11.69 9.60
CA THR A 48 -19.59 11.06 8.40
C THR A 48 -18.70 9.88 8.75
N SER A 49 -18.00 9.94 9.89
CA SER A 49 -17.17 8.87 10.42
C SER A 49 -17.07 8.95 11.95
N ASN A 50 -16.58 7.88 12.57
CA ASN A 50 -16.30 7.81 14.00
C ASN A 50 -14.85 8.19 14.37
N ILE A 51 -14.10 8.80 13.44
CA ILE A 51 -12.74 9.26 13.69
C ILE A 51 -12.76 10.38 14.73
N CYS A 52 -12.15 10.13 15.89
CA CYS A 52 -12.04 11.09 16.98
C CYS A 52 -10.68 11.79 16.99
N SER A 53 -9.61 11.03 16.81
CA SER A 53 -8.22 11.50 16.75
C SER A 53 -7.73 11.52 15.30
N ASN A 54 -6.49 11.91 15.11
CA ASN A 54 -5.83 11.91 13.80
C ASN A 54 -4.54 11.09 13.85
N GLN A 55 -3.93 10.90 12.70
CA GLN A 55 -2.68 10.15 12.51
C GLN A 55 -1.45 11.06 12.54
N SER A 56 -1.43 12.07 13.41
CA SER A 56 -0.33 13.06 13.46
C SER A 56 1.04 12.43 13.72
N LEU A 57 1.12 11.41 14.60
CA LEU A 57 2.37 10.69 14.84
C LEU A 57 2.86 9.98 13.58
N MET A 58 1.97 9.33 12.85
CA MET A 58 2.33 8.67 11.58
C MET A 58 2.67 9.68 10.49
N ALA A 59 2.02 10.84 10.46
CA ALA A 59 2.38 11.94 9.56
C ALA A 59 3.79 12.47 9.85
N LEU A 60 4.16 12.62 11.12
CA LEU A 60 5.52 12.98 11.52
C LEU A 60 6.53 11.92 11.08
N PHE A 61 6.26 10.64 11.34
CA PHE A 61 7.10 9.53 10.90
C PHE A 61 7.36 9.58 9.38
N VAL A 62 6.29 9.75 8.61
CA VAL A 62 6.39 9.82 7.14
C VAL A 62 7.17 11.06 6.69
N THR A 63 6.99 12.20 7.36
CA THR A 63 7.74 13.42 7.05
C THR A 63 9.24 13.20 7.24
N ILE A 64 9.63 12.57 8.35
CA ILE A 64 11.03 12.23 8.63
C ILE A 64 11.56 11.25 7.59
N TYR A 65 10.82 10.17 7.30
CA TYR A 65 11.18 9.18 6.30
C TYR A 65 11.41 9.82 4.91
N MET A 66 10.46 10.62 4.44
CA MET A 66 10.57 11.31 3.15
C MET A 66 11.73 12.30 3.10
N SER A 67 12.02 12.97 4.22
CA SER A 67 13.16 13.90 4.32
C SER A 67 14.50 13.17 4.26
N LEU A 68 14.59 11.98 4.87
CA LEU A 68 15.81 11.17 4.86
C LEU A 68 16.03 10.51 3.48
N MET A 69 14.99 9.95 2.88
CA MET A 69 15.08 9.29 1.57
C MET A 69 15.30 10.30 0.44
N GLY A 70 14.70 11.47 0.55
CA GLY A 70 14.72 12.46 -0.51
C GLY A 70 14.04 11.97 -1.80
N LYS A 71 14.12 12.76 -2.85
CA LYS A 71 13.51 12.46 -4.15
C LYS A 71 14.11 11.20 -4.79
N GLU A 72 15.43 11.08 -4.75
CA GLU A 72 16.13 9.98 -5.42
C GLU A 72 15.92 8.64 -4.68
N GLY A 73 16.01 8.65 -3.34
CA GLY A 73 15.76 7.44 -2.55
C GLY A 73 14.33 6.91 -2.68
N LEU A 74 13.33 7.81 -2.72
CA LEU A 74 11.93 7.41 -2.97
C LEU A 74 11.75 6.83 -4.37
N ARG A 75 12.42 7.41 -5.39
CA ARG A 75 12.38 6.90 -6.75
C ARG A 75 13.03 5.52 -6.85
N GLU A 76 14.20 5.35 -6.25
CA GLU A 76 14.93 4.09 -6.22
C GLU A 76 14.12 2.98 -5.54
N ALA A 77 13.54 3.25 -4.36
CA ALA A 77 12.68 2.29 -3.67
C ALA A 77 11.48 1.86 -4.54
N ALA A 78 10.86 2.80 -5.26
CA ALA A 78 9.77 2.49 -6.18
C ALA A 78 10.25 1.65 -7.38
N GLN A 79 11.39 1.97 -7.97
CA GLN A 79 11.95 1.22 -9.09
C GLN A 79 12.35 -0.20 -8.68
N LEU A 80 12.96 -0.39 -7.52
CA LEU A 80 13.32 -1.72 -7.00
C LEU A 80 12.07 -2.55 -6.73
N SER A 81 11.03 -1.97 -6.11
CA SER A 81 9.77 -2.66 -5.88
C SER A 81 9.11 -3.10 -7.19
N TYR A 82 9.04 -2.21 -8.18
CA TYR A 82 8.51 -2.49 -9.50
C TYR A 82 9.30 -3.61 -10.19
N ALA A 83 10.62 -3.45 -10.29
CA ALA A 83 11.49 -4.41 -10.97
C ALA A 83 11.45 -5.79 -10.31
N GLY A 84 11.49 -5.86 -8.97
CA GLY A 84 11.41 -7.11 -8.22
C GLY A 84 10.08 -7.83 -8.42
N ALA A 85 8.96 -7.11 -8.41
CA ALA A 85 7.64 -7.68 -8.61
C ALA A 85 7.47 -8.24 -10.03
N HIS A 86 7.90 -7.49 -11.05
CA HIS A 86 7.84 -7.95 -12.44
C HIS A 86 8.78 -9.13 -12.67
N TYR A 87 10.00 -9.10 -12.12
CA TYR A 87 10.93 -10.21 -12.19
C TYR A 87 10.31 -11.48 -11.58
N LEU A 88 9.74 -11.40 -10.36
CA LEU A 88 9.08 -12.56 -9.74
C LEU A 88 7.91 -13.06 -10.60
N CYS A 89 7.06 -12.15 -11.08
CA CYS A 89 5.93 -12.50 -11.93
C CYS A 89 6.38 -13.27 -13.18
N ASP A 90 7.37 -12.75 -13.91
CA ASP A 90 7.89 -13.40 -15.12
C ASP A 90 8.45 -14.79 -14.83
N ARG A 91 9.16 -14.95 -13.69
CA ARG A 91 9.72 -16.24 -13.26
C ARG A 91 8.62 -17.25 -12.90
N LEU A 92 7.55 -16.80 -12.22
CA LEU A 92 6.40 -17.64 -11.90
C LEU A 92 5.70 -18.12 -13.18
N LEU A 93 5.42 -17.21 -14.11
CA LEU A 93 4.79 -17.57 -15.38
C LEU A 93 5.66 -18.52 -16.22
N ALA A 94 6.97 -18.28 -16.24
CA ALA A 94 7.92 -19.14 -16.95
C ALA A 94 8.04 -20.56 -16.37
N SER A 95 7.64 -20.81 -15.12
CA SER A 95 7.58 -22.15 -14.52
C SER A 95 6.51 -23.05 -15.16
N GLY A 96 5.51 -22.45 -15.80
CA GLY A 96 4.38 -23.15 -16.41
C GLY A 96 3.25 -23.51 -15.44
N HIS A 97 3.44 -23.34 -14.13
CA HIS A 97 2.46 -23.66 -13.09
C HIS A 97 1.60 -22.48 -12.67
N PHE A 98 1.93 -21.27 -13.13
CA PHE A 98 1.23 -20.06 -12.75
C PHE A 98 0.70 -19.30 -13.96
N THR A 99 -0.47 -18.67 -13.80
CA THR A 99 -1.06 -17.76 -14.78
C THR A 99 -1.52 -16.47 -14.09
N LEU A 100 -1.41 -15.32 -14.77
CA LEU A 100 -1.96 -14.07 -14.25
C LEU A 100 -3.48 -14.10 -14.23
N VAL A 101 -4.08 -13.72 -13.10
CA VAL A 101 -5.55 -13.57 -12.98
C VAL A 101 -6.01 -12.28 -13.67
N TYR A 102 -5.25 -11.20 -13.52
CA TYR A 102 -5.54 -9.89 -14.10
C TYR A 102 -4.45 -9.50 -15.10
N GLN A 103 -4.85 -9.08 -16.31
CA GLN A 103 -3.94 -8.68 -17.40
C GLN A 103 -3.60 -7.18 -17.39
N GLN A 104 -4.11 -6.42 -16.42
CA GLN A 104 -3.84 -4.98 -16.30
C GLN A 104 -2.42 -4.73 -15.80
N PRO A 105 -1.83 -3.58 -16.16
CA PRO A 105 -0.56 -3.15 -15.57
C PRO A 105 -0.66 -3.06 -14.04
N PHE A 106 0.37 -3.53 -13.35
CA PHE A 106 0.48 -3.45 -11.89
C PHE A 106 1.78 -2.79 -11.48
N PHE A 107 1.86 -2.31 -10.26
CA PHE A 107 3.07 -1.70 -9.71
C PHE A 107 3.95 -2.75 -9.03
N ASN A 108 3.57 -3.19 -7.83
CA ASN A 108 4.35 -4.14 -7.03
C ASN A 108 3.49 -5.27 -6.43
N GLU A 109 2.19 -5.28 -6.74
CA GLU A 109 1.26 -6.31 -6.31
C GLU A 109 0.56 -6.93 -7.52
N PHE A 110 0.46 -8.24 -7.54
CA PHE A 110 -0.21 -8.98 -8.60
C PHE A 110 -0.85 -10.26 -8.07
N VAL A 111 -1.79 -10.80 -8.82
CA VAL A 111 -2.50 -12.04 -8.47
C VAL A 111 -2.20 -13.09 -9.53
N VAL A 112 -1.75 -14.24 -9.06
CA VAL A 112 -1.54 -15.42 -9.90
C VAL A 112 -2.48 -16.55 -9.51
N ARG A 113 -2.84 -17.38 -10.48
CA ARG A 113 -3.48 -18.68 -10.28
C ARG A 113 -2.41 -19.75 -10.34
N TYR A 114 -2.44 -20.67 -9.40
CA TYR A 114 -1.58 -21.85 -9.36
C TYR A 114 -2.37 -23.10 -9.78
N ASP A 115 -1.77 -23.95 -10.58
CA ASP A 115 -2.40 -25.18 -11.12
C ASP A 115 -2.28 -26.42 -10.22
N GLY A 116 -1.63 -26.26 -9.04
CA GLY A 116 -1.42 -27.32 -8.06
C GLY A 116 -2.15 -27.07 -6.74
N ASP A 117 -1.73 -27.80 -5.72
CA ASP A 117 -2.19 -27.60 -4.33
C ASP A 117 -1.52 -26.36 -3.71
N LEU A 118 -2.26 -25.25 -3.69
CA LEU A 118 -1.76 -23.97 -3.17
C LEU A 118 -1.45 -24.05 -1.66
N ASP A 119 -2.22 -24.79 -0.87
CA ASP A 119 -2.00 -24.91 0.56
C ASP A 119 -0.70 -25.69 0.84
N ALA A 120 -0.45 -26.76 0.11
CA ALA A 120 0.80 -27.50 0.19
C ALA A 120 2.01 -26.64 -0.23
N LEU A 121 1.87 -25.84 -1.28
CA LEU A 121 2.91 -24.90 -1.71
C LEU A 121 3.21 -23.87 -0.63
N LEU A 122 2.18 -23.23 -0.05
CA LEU A 122 2.37 -22.23 0.99
C LEU A 122 3.03 -22.82 2.24
N GLN A 123 2.65 -24.04 2.67
CA GLN A 123 3.30 -24.75 3.77
C GLN A 123 4.78 -25.05 3.46
N LYS A 124 5.10 -25.45 2.24
CA LYS A 124 6.49 -25.68 1.81
C LYS A 124 7.31 -24.39 1.86
N LEU A 125 6.77 -23.27 1.42
CA LEU A 125 7.42 -21.96 1.48
C LEU A 125 7.63 -21.51 2.94
N GLU A 126 6.61 -21.64 3.78
CA GLU A 126 6.69 -21.29 5.21
C GLU A 126 7.73 -22.11 5.94
N ALA A 127 7.81 -23.43 5.69
CA ALA A 127 8.84 -24.31 6.25
C ALA A 127 10.26 -23.89 5.86
N ASN A 128 10.42 -23.15 4.77
CA ASN A 128 11.68 -22.56 4.31
C ASN A 128 11.87 -21.07 4.70
N GLY A 129 10.99 -20.56 5.59
CA GLY A 129 11.04 -19.19 6.10
C GLY A 129 10.58 -18.14 5.10
N ILE A 130 9.74 -18.51 4.13
CA ILE A 130 9.23 -17.62 3.09
C ILE A 130 7.71 -17.47 3.25
N PHE A 131 7.25 -16.25 3.47
CA PHE A 131 5.84 -15.89 3.33
C PHE A 131 5.53 -15.65 1.84
N GLY A 132 4.91 -16.64 1.18
CA GLY A 132 4.74 -16.64 -0.28
C GLY A 132 3.71 -15.65 -0.81
N GLY A 133 2.82 -15.14 0.05
CA GLY A 133 1.74 -14.22 -0.33
C GLY A 133 0.45 -14.49 0.43
N VAL A 134 -0.65 -13.89 0.01
CA VAL A 134 -1.97 -14.01 0.62
C VAL A 134 -2.88 -14.85 -0.29
N LYS A 135 -3.35 -15.98 0.20
CA LYS A 135 -4.37 -16.79 -0.49
C LYS A 135 -5.70 -15.99 -0.50
N ILE A 136 -6.22 -15.70 -1.69
CA ILE A 136 -7.47 -14.97 -1.88
C ILE A 136 -8.60 -15.83 -2.45
N ALA A 137 -8.26 -16.98 -3.01
CA ALA A 137 -9.17 -18.05 -3.43
C ALA A 137 -8.42 -19.39 -3.37
N ASP A 138 -9.09 -20.50 -3.61
CA ASP A 138 -8.50 -21.85 -3.48
C ASP A 138 -7.25 -22.04 -4.35
N ASP A 139 -7.23 -21.43 -5.51
CA ASP A 139 -6.15 -21.50 -6.51
C ASP A 139 -5.46 -20.15 -6.75
N GLN A 140 -5.80 -19.09 -5.99
CA GLN A 140 -5.31 -17.74 -6.27
C GLN A 140 -4.48 -17.17 -5.11
N LEU A 141 -3.32 -16.67 -5.47
CA LEU A 141 -2.34 -16.08 -4.58
C LEU A 141 -2.07 -14.63 -4.96
N MET A 142 -2.26 -13.71 -4.02
CA MET A 142 -1.84 -12.32 -4.14
C MET A 142 -0.44 -12.16 -3.58
N ILE A 143 0.47 -11.63 -4.38
CA ILE A 143 1.89 -11.46 -4.05
C ILE A 143 2.24 -9.98 -4.14
N ALA A 144 3.03 -9.51 -3.17
CA ALA A 144 3.62 -8.17 -3.17
C ALA A 144 5.13 -8.26 -3.01
N VAL A 145 5.86 -7.47 -3.79
CA VAL A 145 7.32 -7.33 -3.67
C VAL A 145 7.66 -5.88 -3.39
N THR A 146 8.52 -5.65 -2.41
CA THR A 146 9.02 -4.32 -2.07
C THR A 146 10.53 -4.23 -2.30
N GLU A 147 11.08 -3.02 -2.17
CA GLU A 147 12.51 -2.72 -2.27
C GLU A 147 13.40 -3.53 -1.31
N LYS A 148 12.78 -4.14 -0.30
CA LYS A 148 13.49 -4.96 0.70
C LYS A 148 13.81 -6.37 0.22
N ARG A 149 13.22 -6.81 -0.89
CA ARG A 149 13.46 -8.17 -1.41
C ARG A 149 14.58 -8.14 -2.42
N THR A 150 15.59 -8.98 -2.18
CA THR A 150 16.72 -9.13 -3.10
C THR A 150 16.40 -10.13 -4.21
N LYS A 151 17.16 -10.07 -5.27
CA LYS A 151 17.04 -11.04 -6.37
C LYS A 151 17.28 -12.47 -5.90
N GLU A 152 18.27 -12.68 -5.02
CA GLU A 152 18.62 -13.97 -4.44
C GLU A 152 17.47 -14.55 -3.61
N GLU A 153 16.74 -13.71 -2.86
CA GLU A 153 15.56 -14.14 -2.12
C GLU A 153 14.43 -14.56 -3.05
N ILE A 154 14.22 -13.83 -4.15
CA ILE A 154 13.25 -14.18 -5.19
C ILE A 154 13.64 -15.49 -5.87
N ASP A 155 14.91 -15.64 -6.28
CA ASP A 155 15.43 -16.86 -6.90
C ASP A 155 15.32 -18.07 -5.96
N LYS A 156 15.53 -17.87 -4.64
CA LYS A 156 15.29 -18.91 -3.63
C LYS A 156 13.82 -19.37 -3.63
N LEU A 157 12.86 -18.42 -3.67
CA LEU A 157 11.43 -18.77 -3.75
C LEU A 157 11.17 -19.60 -5.02
N ILE A 158 11.66 -19.16 -6.17
CA ILE A 158 11.47 -19.88 -7.44
C ILE A 158 12.08 -21.29 -7.40
N SER A 159 13.21 -21.48 -6.72
CA SER A 159 13.83 -22.81 -6.60
C SER A 159 13.05 -23.81 -5.75
N LEU A 160 12.05 -23.35 -5.03
CA LEU A 160 11.16 -24.16 -4.18
C LEU A 160 9.84 -24.53 -4.87
N LEU A 161 9.58 -24.03 -6.06
CA LEU A 161 8.38 -24.40 -6.83
C LEU A 161 8.57 -25.79 -7.48
#